data_9542409b7e59a8f1ff9b04ab4c380835
#
_entry.id   9542409b7e59a8f1ff9b04ab4c380835
#
_cell.length_a   1.000
_cell.length_b   1.000
_cell.length_c   1.000
_cell.angle_alpha   90.00
_cell.angle_beta   90.00
_cell.angle_gamma   90.00
#
_symmetry.space_group_name_H-M   'P 1'
#
loop_
_entity.id
_entity.type
_entity.pdbx_description
1 polymer ?
#
loop_
_entity_poly.entity_id
_entity_poly.type
_entity_poly.pdbx_seq_one_letter_code
_entity_poly.pdbx_strand_id
1 'polypeptide(L)'
;MPLNKYAPQVATHRRTQNAILEATKQLIATTGIKKMSMIEIADVSEVSRATLYNHYRDKDSVIRALCESELARLVEIAQSASNPTTALEQLSLQVCADKALAAMRTQDPDQLTLALSKQGDHLWKAFSIAMNHLLGQAKGALALRWLLGQALHPITPEQSHSQAEVITGIANL
;
A
#
# COMPACT_ATOMS: atom_id res chain seq x y z
N MET A 1 -8.33 30.69 25.47
CA MET A 1 -7.71 29.54 24.81
C MET A 1 -6.98 30.02 23.55
N PRO A 2 -5.67 29.85 23.40
CA PRO A 2 -4.99 30.25 22.19
C PRO A 2 -5.36 29.30 21.06
N LEU A 3 -5.98 29.82 20.01
CA LEU A 3 -6.22 29.13 18.74
C LEU A 3 -4.86 28.64 18.20
N ASN A 4 -4.76 27.32 17.99
CA ASN A 4 -3.54 26.66 17.51
C ASN A 4 -3.16 27.20 16.12
N LYS A 5 -2.24 28.15 16.08
CA LYS A 5 -1.75 28.85 14.88
C LYS A 5 -1.08 27.91 13.85
N TYR A 6 -0.80 26.66 14.24
CA TYR A 6 -0.13 25.65 13.43
C TYR A 6 -1.08 24.66 12.71
N ALA A 7 -2.36 24.62 13.08
CA ALA A 7 -3.34 23.69 12.48
C ALA A 7 -3.51 23.85 10.95
N PRO A 8 -3.55 25.07 10.38
CA PRO A 8 -3.67 25.26 8.92
C PRO A 8 -2.44 24.79 8.16
N GLN A 9 -1.23 24.98 8.71
CA GLN A 9 0.02 24.56 8.05
C GLN A 9 0.15 23.04 7.99
N VAL A 10 -0.20 22.33 9.06
CA VAL A 10 -0.20 20.86 9.11
C VAL A 10 -1.21 20.28 8.12
N ALA A 11 -2.40 20.88 8.03
CA ALA A 11 -3.41 20.43 7.08
C ALA A 11 -2.97 20.62 5.61
N THR A 12 -2.35 21.76 5.31
CA THR A 12 -1.80 22.05 3.97
C THR A 12 -0.65 21.09 3.64
N HIS A 13 0.26 20.85 4.57
CA HIS A 13 1.37 19.91 4.40
C HIS A 13 0.87 18.49 4.07
N ARG A 14 -0.12 17.98 4.81
CA ARG A 14 -0.74 16.67 4.53
C ARG A 14 -1.42 16.61 3.17
N ARG A 15 -2.14 17.66 2.75
CA ARG A 15 -2.77 17.70 1.43
C ARG A 15 -1.74 17.62 0.32
N THR A 16 -0.66 18.40 0.43
CA THR A 16 0.44 18.36 -0.54
C THR A 16 1.10 16.99 -0.58
N GLN A 17 1.37 16.39 0.58
CA GLN A 17 1.92 15.03 0.66
C GLN A 17 1.01 14.01 -0.03
N ASN A 18 -0.28 14.03 0.25
CA ASN A 18 -1.23 13.11 -0.38
C ASN A 18 -1.28 13.30 -1.90
N ALA A 19 -1.31 14.55 -2.40
CA ALA A 19 -1.28 14.82 -3.83
C ALA A 19 -0.02 14.24 -4.51
N ILE A 20 1.14 14.39 -3.89
CA ILE A 20 2.41 13.81 -4.38
C ILE A 20 2.33 12.28 -4.42
N LEU A 21 1.83 11.63 -3.37
CA LEU A 21 1.74 10.16 -3.30
C LEU A 21 0.73 9.60 -4.31
N GLU A 22 -0.43 10.23 -4.48
CA GLU A 22 -1.43 9.85 -5.48
C GLU A 22 -0.88 10.01 -6.91
N ALA A 23 -0.22 11.12 -7.23
CA ALA A 23 0.45 11.33 -8.50
C ALA A 23 1.52 10.26 -8.77
N THR A 24 2.30 9.92 -7.75
CA THR A 24 3.33 8.86 -7.83
C THR A 24 2.69 7.51 -8.14
N LYS A 25 1.60 7.15 -7.46
CA LYS A 25 0.86 5.90 -7.69
C LYS A 25 0.27 5.85 -9.10
N GLN A 26 -0.29 6.95 -9.58
CA GLN A 26 -0.81 7.08 -10.93
C GLN A 26 0.31 6.90 -11.98
N LEU A 27 1.46 7.53 -11.79
CA LEU A 27 2.60 7.39 -12.70
C LEU A 27 3.16 5.97 -12.73
N ILE A 28 3.25 5.28 -11.59
CA ILE A 28 3.61 3.86 -11.55
C ILE A 28 2.63 3.04 -12.40
N ALA A 29 1.33 3.30 -12.28
CA ALA A 29 0.29 2.59 -13.00
C ALA A 29 0.30 2.84 -14.53
N THR A 30 0.78 4.00 -14.98
CA THR A 30 0.74 4.40 -16.40
C THR A 30 2.09 4.30 -17.11
N THR A 31 3.15 4.75 -16.45
CA THR A 31 4.49 4.90 -17.05
C THR A 31 5.47 3.83 -16.56
N GLY A 32 5.20 3.25 -15.39
CA GLY A 32 6.10 2.32 -14.71
C GLY A 32 7.09 3.02 -13.79
N ILE A 33 7.57 2.29 -12.78
CA ILE A 33 8.42 2.84 -11.72
C ILE A 33 9.81 3.26 -12.22
N LYS A 34 10.37 2.53 -13.21
CA LYS A 34 11.69 2.85 -13.75
C LYS A 34 11.70 4.14 -14.56
N LYS A 35 10.68 4.36 -15.37
CA LYS A 35 10.59 5.51 -16.28
C LYS A 35 10.14 6.79 -15.56
N MET A 36 9.38 6.68 -14.49
CA MET A 36 8.89 7.80 -13.70
C MET A 36 10.04 8.68 -13.17
N SER A 37 9.88 10.01 -13.24
CA SER A 37 10.84 11.00 -12.76
C SER A 37 10.23 11.95 -11.73
N MET A 38 11.08 12.63 -10.93
CA MET A 38 10.65 13.66 -9.98
C MET A 38 9.96 14.84 -10.68
N ILE A 39 10.32 15.13 -11.92
CA ILE A 39 9.70 16.21 -12.71
C ILE A 39 8.24 15.83 -13.01
N GLU A 40 8.01 14.63 -13.52
CA GLU A 40 6.65 14.14 -13.81
C GLU A 40 5.79 14.05 -12.54
N ILE A 41 6.37 13.65 -11.40
CA ILE A 41 5.65 13.65 -10.11
C ILE A 41 5.21 15.07 -9.75
N ALA A 42 6.08 16.09 -9.90
CA ALA A 42 5.72 17.48 -9.63
C ALA A 42 4.60 17.97 -10.56
N ASP A 43 4.72 17.66 -11.86
CA ASP A 43 3.76 18.08 -12.88
C ASP A 43 2.36 17.43 -12.64
N VAL A 44 2.31 16.11 -12.39
CA VAL A 44 1.04 15.37 -12.17
C VAL A 44 0.41 15.72 -10.83
N SER A 45 1.21 15.99 -9.79
CA SER A 45 0.70 16.41 -8.48
C SER A 45 0.32 17.89 -8.38
N GLU A 46 0.58 18.65 -9.44
CA GLU A 46 0.34 20.11 -9.50
C GLU A 46 1.09 20.89 -8.41
N VAL A 47 2.25 20.37 -7.95
CA VAL A 47 3.10 21.07 -6.99
C VAL A 47 4.36 21.63 -7.66
N SER A 48 4.93 22.69 -7.10
CA SER A 48 6.21 23.19 -7.60
C SER A 48 7.32 22.16 -7.33
N ARG A 49 8.34 22.10 -8.20
CA ARG A 49 9.53 21.28 -7.98
C ARG A 49 10.18 21.57 -6.62
N ALA A 50 10.27 22.84 -6.23
CA ALA A 50 10.80 23.23 -4.92
C ALA A 50 9.98 22.64 -3.78
N THR A 51 8.64 22.65 -3.88
CA THR A 51 7.73 22.03 -2.91
C THR A 51 7.97 20.53 -2.85
N LEU A 52 8.04 19.83 -3.99
CA LEU A 52 8.31 18.40 -4.02
C LEU A 52 9.64 18.06 -3.34
N TYR A 53 10.73 18.77 -3.67
CA TYR A 53 12.06 18.52 -3.07
C TYR A 53 12.13 18.90 -1.58
N ASN A 54 11.25 19.78 -1.09
CA ASN A 54 11.10 20.03 0.35
C ASN A 54 10.42 18.89 1.09
N HIS A 55 9.57 18.11 0.42
CA HIS A 55 8.92 16.91 0.99
C HIS A 55 9.79 15.66 0.85
N TYR A 56 10.42 15.48 -0.31
CA TYR A 56 11.14 14.26 -0.68
C TYR A 56 12.42 14.58 -1.43
N ARG A 57 13.55 14.09 -0.92
CA ARG A 57 14.88 14.37 -1.50
C ARG A 57 15.06 13.76 -2.89
N ASP A 58 14.49 12.58 -3.12
CA ASP A 58 14.67 11.77 -4.31
C ASP A 58 13.47 10.85 -4.57
N LYS A 59 13.47 10.20 -5.72
CA LYS A 59 12.42 9.26 -6.13
C LYS A 59 12.24 8.11 -5.14
N ASP A 60 13.31 7.57 -4.60
CA ASP A 60 13.26 6.44 -3.68
C ASP A 60 12.57 6.83 -2.36
N SER A 61 12.76 8.06 -1.90
CA SER A 61 12.06 8.58 -0.71
C SER A 61 10.56 8.76 -0.93
N VAL A 62 10.14 9.19 -2.14
CA VAL A 62 8.71 9.24 -2.51
C VAL A 62 8.11 7.85 -2.57
N ILE A 63 8.78 6.90 -3.23
CA ILE A 63 8.31 5.51 -3.35
C ILE A 63 8.17 4.86 -1.96
N ARG A 64 9.14 5.08 -1.08
CA ARG A 64 9.07 4.58 0.30
C ARG A 64 7.85 5.15 1.03
N ALA A 65 7.64 6.46 0.96
CA ALA A 65 6.49 7.11 1.60
C ALA A 65 5.16 6.63 0.99
N LEU A 66 5.10 6.34 -0.32
CA LEU A 66 3.94 5.72 -0.94
C LEU A 66 3.69 4.32 -0.38
N CYS A 67 4.71 3.48 -0.25
CA CYS A 67 4.58 2.15 0.36
C CYS A 67 4.08 2.25 1.82
N GLU A 68 4.61 3.18 2.60
CA GLU A 68 4.16 3.45 3.97
C GLU A 68 2.66 3.82 4.01
N SER A 69 2.25 4.74 3.14
CA SER A 69 0.86 5.18 3.05
C SER A 69 -0.09 4.04 2.63
N GLU A 70 0.30 3.24 1.65
CA GLU A 70 -0.52 2.10 1.19
C GLU A 70 -0.64 1.02 2.25
N LEU A 71 0.44 0.67 2.96
CA LEU A 71 0.37 -0.28 4.06
C LEU A 71 -0.47 0.23 5.22
N ALA A 72 -0.36 1.52 5.58
CA ALA A 72 -1.22 2.13 6.59
C ALA A 72 -2.70 2.05 6.18
N ARG A 73 -3.02 2.35 4.92
CA ARG A 73 -4.37 2.23 4.36
C ARG A 73 -4.91 0.79 4.43
N LEU A 74 -4.09 -0.20 4.11
CA LEU A 74 -4.47 -1.61 4.22
C LEU A 74 -4.73 -2.01 5.69
N VAL A 75 -3.93 -1.51 6.64
CA VAL A 75 -4.15 -1.73 8.07
C VAL A 75 -5.49 -1.12 8.52
N GLU A 76 -5.81 0.10 8.09
CA GLU A 76 -7.09 0.76 8.39
C GLU A 76 -8.28 -0.05 7.84
N ILE A 77 -8.19 -0.58 6.62
CA ILE A 77 -9.20 -1.46 6.03
C ILE A 77 -9.40 -2.71 6.91
N ALA A 78 -8.31 -3.36 7.31
CA ALA A 78 -8.37 -4.55 8.15
C ALA A 78 -9.00 -4.26 9.51
N GLN A 79 -8.69 -3.11 10.13
CA GLN A 79 -9.21 -2.72 11.43
C GLN A 79 -10.68 -2.28 11.39
N SER A 80 -11.16 -1.74 10.27
CA SER A 80 -12.53 -1.29 10.10
C SER A 80 -13.50 -2.41 9.71
N ALA A 81 -13.01 -3.58 9.35
CA ALA A 81 -13.82 -4.70 8.94
C ALA A 81 -14.60 -5.31 10.13
N SER A 82 -15.77 -5.84 9.85
CA SER A 82 -16.67 -6.42 10.88
C SER A 82 -16.16 -7.70 11.52
N ASN A 83 -15.31 -8.44 10.82
CA ASN A 83 -14.70 -9.69 11.27
C ASN A 83 -13.43 -10.01 10.45
N PRO A 84 -12.60 -10.97 10.91
CA PRO A 84 -11.34 -11.32 10.24
C PRO A 84 -11.48 -11.82 8.79
N THR A 85 -12.55 -12.55 8.47
CA THR A 85 -12.79 -13.05 7.11
C THR A 85 -13.04 -11.89 6.15
N THR A 86 -13.95 -10.99 6.52
CA THR A 86 -14.24 -9.77 5.75
C THR A 86 -12.99 -8.91 5.60
N ALA A 87 -12.16 -8.79 6.64
CA ALA A 87 -10.90 -8.07 6.58
C ALA A 87 -9.97 -8.67 5.51
N LEU A 88 -9.74 -9.99 5.54
CA LEU A 88 -8.88 -10.66 4.56
C LEU A 88 -9.42 -10.56 3.14
N GLU A 89 -10.72 -10.74 2.94
CA GLU A 89 -11.37 -10.58 1.65
C GLU A 89 -11.15 -9.17 1.10
N GLN A 90 -11.43 -8.14 1.89
CA GLN A 90 -11.22 -6.76 1.48
C GLN A 90 -9.76 -6.45 1.15
N LEU A 91 -8.81 -6.91 1.96
CA LEU A 91 -7.37 -6.77 1.68
C LEU A 91 -6.98 -7.43 0.36
N SER A 92 -7.48 -8.64 0.12
CA SER A 92 -7.27 -9.39 -1.12
C SER A 92 -7.78 -8.63 -2.34
N LEU A 93 -9.02 -8.14 -2.27
CA LEU A 93 -9.63 -7.35 -3.34
C LEU A 93 -8.82 -6.07 -3.63
N GLN A 94 -8.33 -5.38 -2.60
CA GLN A 94 -7.49 -4.19 -2.77
C GLN A 94 -6.17 -4.51 -3.48
N VAL A 95 -5.48 -5.57 -3.08
CA VAL A 95 -4.20 -6.00 -3.66
C VAL A 95 -4.39 -6.45 -5.11
N CYS A 96 -5.44 -7.24 -5.39
CA CYS A 96 -5.72 -7.76 -6.73
C CYS A 96 -6.14 -6.68 -7.73
N ALA A 97 -6.91 -5.67 -7.28
CA ALA A 97 -7.40 -4.57 -8.11
C ALA A 97 -6.40 -3.41 -8.27
N ASP A 98 -5.27 -3.42 -7.57
CA ASP A 98 -4.32 -2.30 -7.57
C ASP A 98 -3.64 -2.14 -8.94
N LYS A 99 -3.87 -0.99 -9.58
CA LYS A 99 -3.35 -0.69 -10.93
C LYS A 99 -1.84 -0.49 -10.95
N ALA A 100 -1.24 0.02 -9.88
CA ALA A 100 0.21 0.18 -9.79
C ALA A 100 0.89 -1.19 -9.70
N LEU A 101 0.37 -2.12 -8.87
CA LEU A 101 0.84 -3.50 -8.83
C LEU A 101 0.64 -4.21 -10.18
N ALA A 102 -0.49 -3.99 -10.86
CA ALA A 102 -0.74 -4.55 -12.19
C ALA A 102 0.29 -4.07 -13.22
N ALA A 103 0.62 -2.78 -13.22
CA ALA A 103 1.65 -2.22 -14.08
C ALA A 103 3.05 -2.76 -13.71
N MET A 104 3.38 -2.85 -12.43
CA MET A 104 4.67 -3.39 -12.00
C MET A 104 4.86 -4.86 -12.39
N ARG A 105 3.81 -5.68 -12.37
CA ARG A 105 3.89 -7.08 -12.86
C ARG A 105 4.32 -7.19 -14.30
N THR A 106 3.92 -6.26 -15.14
CA THR A 106 4.17 -6.30 -16.61
C THR A 106 5.36 -5.47 -17.04
N GLN A 107 5.58 -4.29 -16.43
CA GLN A 107 6.58 -3.32 -16.89
C GLN A 107 7.87 -3.37 -16.06
N ASP A 108 7.76 -3.64 -14.75
CA ASP A 108 8.88 -3.59 -13.80
C ASP A 108 8.89 -4.79 -12.83
N PRO A 109 8.82 -6.05 -13.32
CA PRO A 109 8.67 -7.24 -12.48
C PRO A 109 9.83 -7.45 -11.51
N ASP A 110 11.04 -7.02 -11.87
CA ASP A 110 12.22 -7.03 -11.01
C ASP A 110 12.06 -6.08 -9.82
N GLN A 111 11.49 -4.88 -10.03
CA GLN A 111 11.23 -3.93 -8.96
C GLN A 111 10.13 -4.43 -8.01
N LEU A 112 9.09 -5.04 -8.54
CA LEU A 112 8.06 -5.69 -7.73
C LEU A 112 8.65 -6.80 -6.86
N THR A 113 9.42 -7.70 -7.47
CA THR A 113 10.09 -8.80 -6.75
C THR A 113 11.01 -8.27 -5.65
N LEU A 114 11.81 -7.24 -5.95
CA LEU A 114 12.69 -6.60 -4.98
C LEU A 114 11.91 -5.98 -3.81
N ALA A 115 10.80 -5.29 -4.09
CA ALA A 115 9.95 -4.69 -3.05
C ALA A 115 9.35 -5.76 -2.13
N LEU A 116 8.84 -6.86 -2.69
CA LEU A 116 8.22 -7.96 -1.94
C LEU A 116 9.24 -8.82 -1.17
N SER A 117 10.50 -8.87 -1.60
CA SER A 117 11.55 -9.64 -0.93
C SER A 117 12.13 -8.95 0.32
N LYS A 118 11.92 -7.63 0.50
CA LYS A 118 12.41 -6.85 1.64
C LYS A 118 11.62 -7.07 2.95
N GLN A 119 11.23 -8.31 3.24
CA GLN A 119 10.41 -8.66 4.42
C GLN A 119 11.05 -8.31 5.78
N GLY A 120 12.34 -8.01 5.81
CA GLY A 120 13.04 -7.51 7.02
C GLY A 120 12.84 -6.02 7.31
N ASP A 121 12.26 -5.26 6.41
CA ASP A 121 12.00 -3.83 6.55
C ASP A 121 10.93 -3.58 7.63
N HIS A 122 11.02 -2.40 8.27
CA HIS A 122 10.08 -1.96 9.31
C HIS A 122 8.62 -1.95 8.84
N LEU A 123 8.38 -1.68 7.56
CA LEU A 123 7.05 -1.68 6.94
C LEU A 123 6.40 -3.07 6.98
N TRP A 124 7.14 -4.09 6.54
CA TRP A 124 6.68 -5.47 6.57
C TRP A 124 6.49 -5.98 8.00
N LYS A 125 7.34 -5.56 8.94
CA LYS A 125 7.17 -5.87 10.36
C LYS A 125 5.89 -5.27 10.91
N ALA A 126 5.59 -3.99 10.61
CA ALA A 126 4.37 -3.33 11.05
C ALA A 126 3.12 -4.03 10.50
N PHE A 127 3.12 -4.38 9.21
CA PHE A 127 2.01 -5.11 8.59
C PHE A 127 1.85 -6.53 9.16
N SER A 128 2.96 -7.23 9.42
CA SER A 128 2.94 -8.54 10.08
C SER A 128 2.35 -8.47 11.49
N ILE A 129 2.70 -7.45 12.26
CA ILE A 129 2.12 -7.21 13.59
C ILE A 129 0.61 -7.00 13.50
N ALA A 130 0.14 -6.20 12.54
CA ALA A 130 -1.28 -5.96 12.32
C ALA A 130 -2.03 -7.26 11.96
N MET A 131 -1.47 -8.09 11.07
CA MET A 131 -2.06 -9.38 10.72
C MET A 131 -2.08 -10.37 11.89
N ASN A 132 -1.02 -10.38 12.70
CA ASN A 132 -0.97 -11.22 13.90
C ASN A 132 -1.99 -10.77 14.96
N HIS A 133 -2.22 -9.48 15.10
CA HIS A 133 -3.28 -8.95 15.97
C HIS A 133 -4.68 -9.37 15.50
N LEU A 134 -4.92 -9.33 14.19
CA LEU A 134 -6.22 -9.66 13.60
C LEU A 134 -6.54 -11.16 13.70
N LEU A 135 -5.56 -12.04 13.49
CA LEU A 135 -5.77 -13.47 13.22
C LEU A 135 -5.06 -14.41 14.20
N GLY A 136 -4.18 -13.90 15.06
CA GLY A 136 -3.19 -14.69 15.80
C GLY A 136 -1.96 -15.02 14.96
N GLN A 137 -0.87 -15.39 15.62
CA GLN A 137 0.47 -15.47 15.00
C GLN A 137 0.54 -16.44 13.80
N ALA A 138 0.00 -17.64 13.92
CA ALA A 138 0.07 -18.66 12.86
C ALA A 138 -0.75 -18.25 11.62
N LYS A 139 -2.00 -17.87 11.82
CA LYS A 139 -2.89 -17.44 10.73
C LYS A 139 -2.45 -16.10 10.13
N GLY A 140 -1.94 -15.16 10.94
CA GLY A 140 -1.41 -13.88 10.46
C GLY A 140 -0.21 -14.04 9.53
N ALA A 141 0.71 -14.95 9.87
CA ALA A 141 1.85 -15.26 9.00
C ALA A 141 1.41 -15.94 7.69
N LEU A 142 0.39 -16.80 7.73
CA LEU A 142 -0.20 -17.42 6.52
C LEU A 142 -0.90 -16.37 5.66
N ALA A 143 -1.73 -15.53 6.23
CA ALA A 143 -2.44 -14.46 5.54
C ALA A 143 -1.48 -13.48 4.85
N LEU A 144 -0.38 -13.12 5.51
CA LEU A 144 0.65 -12.26 4.90
C LEU A 144 1.25 -12.90 3.65
N ARG A 145 1.64 -14.18 3.70
CA ARG A 145 2.17 -14.90 2.52
C ARG A 145 1.14 -15.01 1.42
N TRP A 146 -0.11 -15.24 1.77
CA TRP A 146 -1.23 -15.30 0.83
C TRP A 146 -1.44 -13.96 0.10
N LEU A 147 -1.42 -12.83 0.82
CA LEU A 147 -1.53 -11.49 0.22
C LEU A 147 -0.31 -11.14 -0.66
N LEU A 148 0.91 -11.51 -0.22
CA LEU A 148 2.12 -11.35 -1.03
C LEU A 148 2.06 -12.15 -2.34
N GLY A 149 1.53 -13.38 -2.28
CA GLY A 149 1.31 -14.20 -3.48
C GLY A 149 0.39 -13.53 -4.49
N GLN A 150 -0.65 -12.84 -4.02
CA GLN A 150 -1.60 -12.12 -4.88
C GLN A 150 -1.02 -10.85 -5.51
N ALA A 151 -0.05 -10.21 -4.85
CA ALA A 151 0.67 -9.09 -5.46
C ALA A 151 1.41 -9.53 -6.74
N LEU A 152 1.83 -10.80 -6.83
CA LEU A 152 2.44 -11.42 -8.02
C LEU A 152 1.41 -12.07 -8.95
N HIS A 153 0.47 -12.83 -8.38
CA HIS A 153 -0.54 -13.60 -9.09
C HIS A 153 -1.93 -13.28 -8.50
N PRO A 154 -2.63 -12.25 -9.03
CA PRO A 154 -3.94 -11.87 -8.53
C PRO A 154 -4.96 -12.99 -8.73
N ILE A 155 -5.91 -13.09 -7.81
CA ILE A 155 -7.01 -14.06 -7.81
C ILE A 155 -8.35 -13.36 -8.05
N THR A 156 -9.40 -14.15 -8.33
CA THR A 156 -10.75 -13.60 -8.54
C THR A 156 -11.40 -13.19 -7.19
N PRO A 157 -12.47 -12.35 -7.21
CA PRO A 157 -13.22 -12.03 -6.01
C PRO A 157 -13.79 -13.26 -5.30
N GLU A 158 -14.28 -14.25 -6.04
CA GLU A 158 -14.82 -15.50 -5.51
C GLU A 158 -13.72 -16.32 -4.80
N GLN A 159 -12.52 -16.36 -5.39
CA GLN A 159 -11.35 -16.99 -4.77
C GLN A 159 -10.91 -16.22 -3.53
N SER A 160 -10.96 -14.87 -3.55
CA SER A 160 -10.64 -14.03 -2.39
C SER A 160 -11.54 -14.37 -1.21
N HIS A 161 -12.85 -14.47 -1.45
CA HIS A 161 -13.83 -14.84 -0.43
C HIS A 161 -13.57 -16.24 0.14
N SER A 162 -13.56 -17.28 -0.72
CA SER A 162 -13.42 -18.67 -0.28
C SER A 162 -12.08 -18.95 0.42
N GLN A 163 -10.99 -18.35 -0.06
CA GLN A 163 -9.67 -18.52 0.59
C GLN A 163 -9.58 -17.77 1.92
N ALA A 164 -10.22 -16.61 2.06
CA ALA A 164 -10.30 -15.90 3.33
C ALA A 164 -11.05 -16.74 4.39
N GLU A 165 -12.14 -17.42 4.02
CA GLU A 165 -12.86 -18.35 4.91
C GLU A 165 -11.97 -19.51 5.36
N VAL A 166 -11.20 -20.11 4.47
CA VAL A 166 -10.26 -21.20 4.81
C VAL A 166 -9.20 -20.73 5.79
N ILE A 167 -8.58 -19.57 5.54
CA ILE A 167 -7.51 -19.01 6.40
C ILE A 167 -8.05 -18.70 7.80
N THR A 168 -9.26 -18.17 7.90
CA THR A 168 -9.88 -17.83 9.19
C THR A 168 -10.45 -19.04 9.93
N GLY A 169 -10.62 -20.19 9.23
CA GLY A 169 -11.14 -21.43 9.81
C GLY A 169 -12.65 -21.44 9.93
N ILE A 170 -13.37 -20.64 9.14
CA ILE A 170 -14.85 -20.65 9.07
C ILE A 170 -15.33 -21.69 8.04
N ALA A 171 -14.56 -21.95 6.98
CA ALA A 171 -14.88 -23.01 6.04
C ALA A 171 -14.71 -24.37 6.71
N ASN A 172 -15.79 -25.15 6.75
CA ASN A 172 -15.72 -26.57 7.07
C ASN A 172 -14.94 -27.28 5.95
N LEU A 173 -13.79 -27.85 6.29
CA LEU A 173 -13.06 -28.79 5.44
C LEU A 173 -13.90 -30.05 5.21
#